data_f29b09ca48545c1e6134795e5b5a8d10
#
_entry.id   f29b09ca48545c1e6134795e5b5a8d10
#
_cell.length_a   1.000
_cell.length_b   1.000
_cell.length_c   1.000
_cell.angle_alpha   90.00
_cell.angle_beta   90.00
_cell.angle_gamma   90.00
#
_symmetry.space_group_name_H-M   'P 1'
#
loop_
_entity.id
_entity.type
_entity.pdbx_description
1 polymer ?
#
loop_
_entity_poly.entity_id
_entity_poly.type
_entity_poly.pdbx_seq_one_letter_code
_entity_poly.pdbx_strand_id
1 'polypeptide(L)'
;MRMRKKKNGEARLEACREFLLSDISEPMQDPGAAIEMAGAAVYLEIGAGKGGFACGMAEANPDKAYFAMERVTDCVVLAAELAKQTREKRGDNLRFIVDTADNLLKIFDKSSLDAIFLNFSDPWSKKGYAKRRLTHRRYLALYMNLLKDGGIIRFKTDNVGLFDFTLEEIEAMGLTTDKLTRDLHSSEWNDGNIMTEYEKNFSSQGVAINMLELHKPEGFSCEISPEFYDREYYKRGIDS
;
A
#
# COMPACT_ATOMS: atom_id res chain seq x y z
N MET A 1 12.58 12.03 2.65
CA MET A 1 13.56 12.66 1.69
C MET A 1 12.77 13.19 0.50
N ARG A 2 12.87 14.49 0.17
CA ARG A 2 12.11 15.05 -0.98
C ARG A 2 12.78 14.61 -2.29
N MET A 3 12.05 13.86 -3.13
CA MET A 3 12.52 13.48 -4.47
C MET A 3 12.83 14.72 -5.30
N ARG A 4 13.95 14.72 -6.05
CA ARG A 4 14.22 15.76 -7.05
C ARG A 4 13.37 15.48 -8.29
N LYS A 5 12.77 16.55 -8.87
CA LYS A 5 12.00 16.48 -10.10
C LYS A 5 12.81 15.78 -11.20
N LYS A 6 12.22 14.77 -11.84
CA LYS A 6 12.89 14.04 -12.91
C LYS A 6 12.86 14.83 -14.20
N LYS A 7 14.02 14.87 -14.89
CA LYS A 7 14.10 15.46 -16.22
C LYS A 7 13.22 14.64 -17.18
N ASN A 8 12.36 15.30 -17.93
CA ASN A 8 11.41 14.69 -18.88
C ASN A 8 10.49 13.63 -18.23
N GLY A 9 10.09 13.83 -16.95
CA GLY A 9 9.29 12.86 -16.18
C GLY A 9 7.99 12.46 -16.87
N GLU A 10 7.25 13.42 -17.42
CA GLU A 10 5.99 13.18 -18.16
C GLU A 10 6.20 12.27 -19.39
N ALA A 11 7.17 12.60 -20.24
CA ALA A 11 7.46 11.79 -21.43
C ALA A 11 7.94 10.36 -21.08
N ARG A 12 8.70 10.22 -19.97
CA ARG A 12 9.14 8.91 -19.47
C ARG A 12 8.00 8.09 -18.92
N LEU A 13 7.07 8.74 -18.22
CA LEU A 13 5.86 8.10 -17.69
C LEU A 13 4.95 7.65 -18.84
N GLU A 14 4.77 8.51 -19.86
CA GLU A 14 4.00 8.17 -21.05
C GLU A 14 4.60 6.97 -21.81
N ALA A 15 5.94 6.88 -21.88
CA ALA A 15 6.61 5.71 -22.45
C ALA A 15 6.43 4.39 -21.68
N CYS A 16 5.83 4.48 -20.49
CA CYS A 16 5.50 3.36 -19.61
C CYS A 16 3.99 3.32 -19.29
N ARG A 17 3.13 3.98 -20.10
CA ARG A 17 1.69 4.11 -19.86
C ARG A 17 1.00 2.76 -19.67
N GLU A 18 1.46 1.72 -20.34
CA GLU A 18 0.96 0.35 -20.22
C GLU A 18 1.02 -0.22 -18.79
N PHE A 19 1.90 0.34 -17.92
CA PHE A 19 2.02 -0.05 -16.52
C PHE A 19 1.22 0.86 -15.59
N LEU A 20 0.47 1.81 -16.11
CA LEU A 20 -0.36 2.71 -15.30
C LEU A 20 -1.81 2.28 -15.39
N LEU A 21 -2.49 2.35 -14.25
CA LEU A 21 -3.93 2.33 -14.19
C LEU A 21 -4.42 3.78 -14.24
N SER A 22 -5.08 4.14 -15.31
CA SER A 22 -5.67 5.46 -15.56
C SER A 22 -7.15 5.30 -15.93
N ASP A 23 -7.88 6.42 -15.98
CA ASP A 23 -9.25 6.48 -16.50
C ASP A 23 -10.28 5.65 -15.69
N ILE A 24 -10.10 5.60 -14.37
CA ILE A 24 -11.06 4.95 -13.46
C ILE A 24 -12.25 5.89 -13.30
N SER A 25 -13.36 5.57 -13.95
CA SER A 25 -14.60 6.35 -13.88
C SER A 25 -15.48 5.98 -12.68
N GLU A 26 -15.44 4.71 -12.28
CA GLU A 26 -16.21 4.12 -11.17
C GLU A 26 -15.32 3.19 -10.36
N PRO A 27 -15.60 2.98 -9.05
CA PRO A 27 -14.87 2.03 -8.24
C PRO A 27 -14.95 0.62 -8.82
N MET A 28 -13.80 -0.07 -8.89
CA MET A 28 -13.68 -1.40 -9.48
C MET A 28 -14.18 -2.48 -8.51
N GLN A 29 -15.20 -3.23 -8.90
CA GLN A 29 -15.67 -4.42 -8.16
C GLN A 29 -14.74 -5.63 -8.36
N ASP A 30 -14.24 -5.82 -9.57
CA ASP A 30 -13.20 -6.79 -9.91
C ASP A 30 -11.99 -6.05 -10.50
N PRO A 31 -11.06 -5.57 -9.65
CA PRO A 31 -9.88 -4.86 -10.15
C PRO A 31 -8.99 -5.73 -11.06
N GLY A 32 -8.99 -7.05 -10.88
CA GLY A 32 -8.27 -7.97 -11.74
C GLY A 32 -8.72 -7.87 -13.20
N ALA A 33 -10.01 -7.65 -13.44
CA ALA A 33 -10.54 -7.49 -14.80
C ALA A 33 -9.92 -6.28 -15.53
N ALA A 34 -9.53 -5.21 -14.81
CA ALA A 34 -8.89 -4.04 -15.42
C ALA A 34 -7.47 -4.31 -15.97
N ILE A 35 -6.91 -5.48 -15.67
CA ILE A 35 -5.59 -5.92 -16.13
C ILE A 35 -5.64 -7.33 -16.75
N GLU A 36 -6.78 -7.73 -17.29
CA GLU A 36 -7.02 -9.02 -17.95
C GLU A 36 -6.86 -10.25 -17.02
N MET A 37 -7.05 -10.05 -15.71
CA MET A 37 -6.96 -11.08 -14.67
C MET A 37 -8.27 -11.19 -13.86
N ALA A 38 -9.41 -11.23 -14.55
CA ALA A 38 -10.72 -11.30 -13.90
C ALA A 38 -10.80 -12.47 -12.91
N GLY A 39 -11.30 -12.19 -11.70
CA GLY A 39 -11.43 -13.16 -10.61
C GLY A 39 -10.13 -13.54 -9.89
N ALA A 40 -8.99 -13.00 -10.30
CA ALA A 40 -7.74 -13.19 -9.56
C ALA A 40 -7.79 -12.51 -8.17
N ALA A 41 -7.02 -13.03 -7.22
CA ALA A 41 -6.83 -12.32 -5.96
C ALA A 41 -6.10 -10.98 -6.19
N VAL A 42 -6.56 -9.92 -5.53
CA VAL A 42 -6.12 -8.54 -5.75
C VAL A 42 -5.29 -8.04 -4.57
N TYR A 43 -4.06 -7.66 -4.86
CA TYR A 43 -3.10 -7.13 -3.90
C TYR A 43 -2.83 -5.66 -4.15
N LEU A 44 -2.80 -4.85 -3.09
CA LEU A 44 -2.54 -3.41 -3.15
C LEU A 44 -1.37 -3.03 -2.25
N GLU A 45 -0.34 -2.38 -2.80
CA GLU A 45 0.66 -1.65 -2.00
C GLU A 45 0.34 -0.16 -1.97
N ILE A 46 0.37 0.46 -0.78
CA ILE A 46 0.17 1.90 -0.60
C ILE A 46 1.49 2.55 -0.19
N GLY A 47 1.98 3.47 -1.02
CA GLY A 47 3.28 4.09 -0.87
C GLY A 47 4.40 3.27 -1.54
N ALA A 48 4.20 2.83 -2.76
CA ALA A 48 5.09 1.91 -3.48
C ALA A 48 6.49 2.49 -3.79
N GLY A 49 6.68 3.79 -3.62
CA GLY A 49 7.96 4.44 -3.89
C GLY A 49 8.47 4.18 -5.31
N LYS A 50 9.63 3.55 -5.44
CA LYS A 50 10.23 3.22 -6.74
C LYS A 50 9.84 1.83 -7.28
N GLY A 51 8.87 1.16 -6.67
CA GLY A 51 8.26 -0.06 -7.17
C GLY A 51 9.05 -1.36 -6.97
N GLY A 52 10.15 -1.34 -6.22
CA GLY A 52 10.97 -2.56 -6.05
C GLY A 52 10.21 -3.68 -5.37
N PHE A 53 9.44 -3.39 -4.32
CA PHE A 53 8.60 -4.37 -3.64
C PHE A 53 7.45 -4.84 -4.54
N ALA A 54 6.75 -3.90 -5.19
CA ALA A 54 5.65 -4.21 -6.10
C ALA A 54 6.09 -5.16 -7.24
N CYS A 55 7.23 -4.87 -7.89
CA CYS A 55 7.77 -5.74 -8.93
C CYS A 55 8.13 -7.13 -8.40
N GLY A 56 8.77 -7.20 -7.21
CA GLY A 56 9.11 -8.49 -6.58
C GLY A 56 7.88 -9.29 -6.19
N MET A 57 6.83 -8.63 -5.65
CA MET A 57 5.56 -9.30 -5.30
C MET A 57 4.84 -9.82 -6.54
N ALA A 58 4.81 -9.04 -7.62
CA ALA A 58 4.19 -9.44 -8.87
C ALA A 58 4.95 -10.62 -9.53
N GLU A 59 6.28 -10.64 -9.44
CA GLU A 59 7.11 -11.77 -9.91
C GLU A 59 6.86 -13.05 -9.09
N ALA A 60 6.79 -12.91 -7.76
CA ALA A 60 6.56 -14.05 -6.85
C ALA A 60 5.13 -14.59 -6.90
N ASN A 61 4.16 -13.80 -7.37
CA ASN A 61 2.73 -14.13 -7.39
C ASN A 61 2.12 -13.86 -8.78
N PRO A 62 2.51 -14.59 -9.81
CA PRO A 62 2.07 -14.32 -11.19
C PRO A 62 0.56 -14.55 -11.42
N ASP A 63 -0.09 -15.28 -10.51
CA ASP A 63 -1.52 -15.55 -10.49
C ASP A 63 -2.36 -14.49 -9.75
N LYS A 64 -1.74 -13.45 -9.18
CA LYS A 64 -2.39 -12.37 -8.46
C LYS A 64 -2.36 -11.07 -9.27
N ALA A 65 -3.43 -10.31 -9.22
CA ALA A 65 -3.49 -8.95 -9.75
C ALA A 65 -2.86 -7.98 -8.73
N TYR A 66 -1.78 -7.30 -9.09
CA TYR A 66 -1.05 -6.42 -8.19
C TYR A 66 -1.19 -4.95 -8.57
N PHE A 67 -1.63 -4.14 -7.61
CA PHE A 67 -1.73 -2.69 -7.75
C PHE A 67 -0.78 -2.00 -6.79
N ALA A 68 -0.08 -0.96 -7.26
CA ALA A 68 0.90 -0.24 -6.48
C ALA A 68 0.62 1.27 -6.55
N MET A 69 0.15 1.83 -5.43
CA MET A 69 -0.21 3.24 -5.34
C MET A 69 0.96 4.08 -4.81
N GLU A 70 1.24 5.20 -5.48
CA GLU A 70 2.22 6.18 -5.04
C GLU A 70 1.77 7.59 -5.46
N ARG A 71 1.86 8.55 -4.52
CA ARG A 71 1.44 9.93 -4.75
C ARG A 71 2.47 10.78 -5.50
N VAL A 72 3.74 10.40 -5.42
CA VAL A 72 4.85 11.16 -5.99
C VAL A 72 5.12 10.66 -7.41
N THR A 73 4.66 11.39 -8.41
CA THR A 73 4.81 11.04 -9.83
C THR A 73 6.26 10.70 -10.22
N ASP A 74 7.25 11.44 -9.69
CA ASP A 74 8.67 11.14 -9.93
C ASP A 74 9.13 9.77 -9.41
N CYS A 75 8.47 9.24 -8.37
CA CYS A 75 8.67 7.86 -7.92
C CYS A 75 8.05 6.87 -8.89
N VAL A 76 6.80 7.15 -9.33
CA VAL A 76 6.08 6.28 -10.26
C VAL A 76 6.79 6.17 -11.60
N VAL A 77 7.44 7.24 -12.09
CA VAL A 77 8.30 7.17 -13.29
C VAL A 77 9.35 6.06 -13.15
N LEU A 78 10.06 6.04 -12.02
CA LEU A 78 11.10 5.03 -11.78
C LEU A 78 10.50 3.63 -11.59
N ALA A 79 9.34 3.55 -10.91
CA ALA A 79 8.64 2.30 -10.67
C ALA A 79 8.14 1.66 -11.97
N ALA A 80 7.55 2.47 -12.87
CA ALA A 80 7.07 2.02 -14.17
C ALA A 80 8.22 1.59 -15.10
N GLU A 81 9.34 2.32 -15.08
CA GLU A 81 10.55 1.91 -15.81
C GLU A 81 11.13 0.58 -15.29
N LEU A 82 11.17 0.40 -13.96
CA LEU A 82 11.58 -0.87 -13.36
C LEU A 82 10.63 -1.99 -13.77
N ALA A 83 9.31 -1.76 -13.72
CA ALA A 83 8.31 -2.72 -14.15
C ALA A 83 8.50 -3.12 -15.62
N LYS A 84 8.80 -2.17 -16.49
CA LYS A 84 9.12 -2.43 -17.91
C LYS A 84 10.35 -3.33 -18.07
N GLN A 85 11.42 -3.07 -17.30
CA GLN A 85 12.64 -3.86 -17.32
C GLN A 85 12.45 -5.30 -16.79
N THR A 86 11.51 -5.50 -15.87
CA THR A 86 11.26 -6.80 -15.21
C THR A 86 10.06 -7.55 -15.80
N ARG A 87 9.41 -7.02 -16.84
CA ARG A 87 8.18 -7.57 -17.43
C ARG A 87 8.28 -9.04 -17.82
N GLU A 88 9.38 -9.43 -18.46
CA GLU A 88 9.59 -10.81 -18.92
C GLU A 88 9.59 -11.82 -17.76
N LYS A 89 10.02 -11.39 -16.57
CA LYS A 89 10.09 -12.26 -15.38
C LYS A 89 8.76 -12.41 -14.65
N ARG A 90 7.96 -11.33 -14.58
CA ARG A 90 6.73 -11.30 -13.78
C ARG A 90 5.43 -11.42 -14.57
N GLY A 91 5.49 -11.29 -15.90
CA GLY A 91 4.26 -11.17 -16.71
C GLY A 91 3.64 -9.77 -16.63
N ASP A 92 2.33 -9.66 -16.85
CA ASP A 92 1.60 -8.38 -16.97
C ASP A 92 0.58 -8.14 -15.84
N ASN A 93 0.88 -8.64 -14.66
CA ASN A 93 0.00 -8.64 -13.49
C ASN A 93 0.19 -7.44 -12.54
N LEU A 94 0.88 -6.36 -12.97
CA LEU A 94 1.17 -5.17 -12.14
C LEU A 94 0.73 -3.89 -12.83
N ARG A 95 0.03 -3.00 -12.09
CA ARG A 95 -0.25 -1.62 -12.50
C ARG A 95 0.05 -0.65 -11.36
N PHE A 96 0.56 0.54 -11.74
CA PHE A 96 0.76 1.65 -10.81
C PHE A 96 -0.39 2.64 -10.87
N ILE A 97 -0.71 3.21 -9.72
CA ILE A 97 -1.75 4.22 -9.54
C ILE A 97 -1.09 5.48 -8.98
N VAL A 98 -1.20 6.60 -9.70
CA VAL A 98 -0.69 7.90 -9.23
C VAL A 98 -1.78 8.58 -8.41
N ASP A 99 -1.88 8.23 -7.13
CA ASP A 99 -2.89 8.82 -6.23
C ASP A 99 -2.48 8.63 -4.75
N THR A 100 -3.38 9.01 -3.84
CA THR A 100 -3.23 8.89 -2.40
C THR A 100 -4.26 7.95 -1.80
N ALA A 101 -3.97 7.41 -0.61
CA ALA A 101 -4.90 6.55 0.12
C ALA A 101 -6.27 7.22 0.42
N ASP A 102 -6.34 8.55 0.40
CA ASP A 102 -7.60 9.28 0.61
C ASP A 102 -8.60 9.09 -0.54
N ASN A 103 -8.16 8.61 -1.70
CA ASN A 103 -9.02 8.37 -2.88
C ASN A 103 -9.34 6.89 -3.14
N LEU A 104 -8.98 5.98 -2.24
CA LEU A 104 -9.16 4.54 -2.45
C LEU A 104 -10.61 4.13 -2.77
N LEU A 105 -11.61 4.77 -2.13
CA LEU A 105 -13.04 4.52 -2.44
C LEU A 105 -13.49 4.94 -3.85
N LYS A 106 -12.68 5.70 -4.56
CA LYS A 106 -12.95 6.08 -5.96
C LYS A 106 -12.34 5.10 -6.94
N ILE A 107 -11.46 4.24 -6.44
CA ILE A 107 -10.65 3.33 -7.24
C ILE A 107 -11.13 1.89 -7.05
N PHE A 108 -11.36 1.52 -5.80
CA PHE A 108 -11.72 0.17 -5.41
C PHE A 108 -13.08 0.15 -4.71
N ASP A 109 -13.93 -0.79 -5.08
CA ASP A 109 -15.20 -1.03 -4.39
C ASP A 109 -14.97 -1.79 -3.08
N LYS A 110 -15.98 -1.82 -2.23
CA LYS A 110 -15.95 -2.59 -0.98
C LYS A 110 -15.75 -4.07 -1.27
N SER A 111 -14.99 -4.72 -0.40
CA SER A 111 -14.70 -6.16 -0.50
C SER A 111 -14.13 -6.59 -1.86
N SER A 112 -13.28 -5.74 -2.48
CA SER A 112 -12.63 -6.02 -3.76
C SER A 112 -11.15 -6.42 -3.63
N LEU A 113 -10.53 -6.23 -2.44
CA LEU A 113 -9.11 -6.50 -2.21
C LEU A 113 -8.91 -7.74 -1.34
N ASP A 114 -7.87 -8.53 -1.65
CA ASP A 114 -7.44 -9.69 -0.86
C ASP A 114 -6.27 -9.36 0.09
N ALA A 115 -5.43 -8.39 -0.27
CA ALA A 115 -4.32 -7.96 0.58
C ALA A 115 -3.96 -6.48 0.41
N ILE A 116 -3.57 -5.83 1.51
CA ILE A 116 -3.02 -4.47 1.53
C ILE A 116 -1.65 -4.49 2.21
N PHE A 117 -0.65 -3.90 1.54
CA PHE A 117 0.72 -3.81 2.03
C PHE A 117 1.09 -2.35 2.33
N LEU A 118 1.60 -2.11 3.54
CA LEU A 118 2.09 -0.83 4.02
C LEU A 118 3.56 -1.00 4.38
N ASN A 119 4.47 -0.50 3.55
CA ASN A 119 5.90 -0.65 3.76
C ASN A 119 6.54 0.71 4.05
N PHE A 120 7.11 0.90 5.25
CA PHE A 120 7.92 2.07 5.64
C PHE A 120 7.23 3.41 5.38
N SER A 121 5.93 3.48 5.66
CA SER A 121 5.15 4.71 5.55
C SER A 121 5.64 5.79 6.50
N ASP A 122 5.39 7.07 6.15
CA ASP A 122 5.81 8.23 6.94
C ASP A 122 5.29 8.15 8.40
N PRO A 123 6.16 8.23 9.42
CA PRO A 123 5.76 8.07 10.82
C PRO A 123 5.05 9.29 11.42
N TRP A 124 5.10 10.45 10.74
CA TRP A 124 4.46 11.69 11.21
C TRP A 124 4.63 11.90 12.71
N SER A 125 5.88 12.10 13.16
CA SER A 125 6.31 12.06 14.57
C SER A 125 5.57 13.04 15.51
N LYS A 126 5.05 14.16 15.00
CA LYS A 126 4.28 15.12 15.80
C LYS A 126 2.88 14.58 16.10
N LYS A 127 2.43 14.66 17.38
CA LYS A 127 1.08 14.23 17.81
C LYS A 127 -0.06 14.79 16.95
N GLY A 128 0.00 16.08 16.59
CA GLY A 128 -1.03 16.71 15.75
C GLY A 128 -1.15 16.13 14.33
N TYR A 129 -0.18 15.32 13.90
CA TYR A 129 -0.21 14.68 12.58
C TYR A 129 -0.57 13.20 12.62
N ALA A 130 -0.97 12.67 13.78
CA ALA A 130 -1.30 11.24 13.92
C ALA A 130 -2.33 10.76 12.88
N LYS A 131 -3.33 11.58 12.56
CA LYS A 131 -4.34 11.28 11.52
C LYS A 131 -3.78 11.11 10.10
N ARG A 132 -2.51 11.54 9.85
CA ARG A 132 -1.85 11.37 8.55
C ARG A 132 -1.14 10.02 8.40
N ARG A 133 -0.96 9.30 9.50
CA ARG A 133 -0.36 7.96 9.48
C ARG A 133 -1.26 7.00 8.75
N LEU A 134 -0.74 6.25 7.81
CA LEU A 134 -1.50 5.26 7.04
C LEU A 134 -2.02 4.10 7.92
N THR A 135 -1.52 3.98 9.15
CA THR A 135 -2.00 3.00 10.14
C THR A 135 -2.92 3.59 11.22
N HIS A 136 -3.33 4.86 11.09
CA HIS A 136 -4.36 5.43 11.97
C HIS A 136 -5.70 4.72 11.73
N ARG A 137 -6.51 4.50 12.81
CA ARG A 137 -7.81 3.79 12.76
C ARG A 137 -8.74 4.24 11.64
N ARG A 138 -8.71 5.52 11.24
CA ARG A 138 -9.51 6.00 10.11
C ARG A 138 -9.14 5.31 8.79
N TYR A 139 -7.84 5.09 8.54
CA TYR A 139 -7.39 4.34 7.37
C TYR A 139 -7.57 2.84 7.54
N LEU A 140 -7.34 2.30 8.75
CA LEU A 140 -7.62 0.89 9.03
C LEU A 140 -9.10 0.57 8.77
N ALA A 141 -10.03 1.45 9.20
CA ALA A 141 -11.45 1.30 8.90
C ALA A 141 -11.74 1.32 7.39
N LEU A 142 -11.08 2.22 6.65
CA LEU A 142 -11.17 2.24 5.19
C LEU A 142 -10.68 0.92 4.58
N TYR A 143 -9.50 0.43 5.00
CA TYR A 143 -8.94 -0.82 4.50
C TYR A 143 -9.80 -2.03 4.81
N MET A 144 -10.37 -2.12 6.04
CA MET A 144 -11.28 -3.20 6.42
C MET A 144 -12.55 -3.22 5.55
N ASN A 145 -13.02 -2.07 5.06
CA ASN A 145 -14.14 -2.03 4.13
C ASN A 145 -13.77 -2.45 2.70
N LEU A 146 -12.54 -2.17 2.27
CA LEU A 146 -12.05 -2.56 0.94
C LEU A 146 -11.65 -4.04 0.87
N LEU A 147 -11.21 -4.61 1.98
CA LEU A 147 -10.83 -6.01 2.07
C LEU A 147 -12.05 -6.94 2.02
N LYS A 148 -11.90 -8.06 1.33
CA LYS A 148 -12.76 -9.24 1.47
C LYS A 148 -12.62 -9.82 2.88
N ASP A 149 -13.59 -10.58 3.34
CA ASP A 149 -13.46 -11.34 4.58
C ASP A 149 -12.27 -12.32 4.46
N GLY A 150 -11.43 -12.38 5.49
CA GLY A 150 -10.14 -13.09 5.46
C GLY A 150 -9.01 -12.37 4.71
N GLY A 151 -9.29 -11.27 4.02
CA GLY A 151 -8.26 -10.42 3.40
C GLY A 151 -7.33 -9.80 4.44
N ILE A 152 -6.05 -9.56 4.10
CA ILE A 152 -5.01 -9.21 5.05
C ILE A 152 -4.50 -7.78 4.89
N ILE A 153 -4.03 -7.20 6.02
CA ILE A 153 -3.13 -6.05 6.04
C ILE A 153 -1.78 -6.53 6.56
N ARG A 154 -0.71 -6.27 5.80
CA ARG A 154 0.66 -6.45 6.27
C ARG A 154 1.37 -5.11 6.36
N PHE A 155 1.96 -4.83 7.52
CA PHE A 155 2.67 -3.59 7.79
C PHE A 155 4.10 -3.86 8.22
N LYS A 156 5.06 -3.16 7.59
CA LYS A 156 6.49 -3.20 7.95
C LYS A 156 7.00 -1.79 8.22
N THR A 157 7.83 -1.63 9.26
CA THR A 157 8.49 -0.37 9.60
C THR A 157 9.72 -0.60 10.49
N ASP A 158 10.74 0.24 10.32
CA ASP A 158 11.88 0.40 11.24
C ASP A 158 11.53 1.30 12.44
N ASN A 159 10.44 2.08 12.34
CA ASN A 159 10.06 3.05 13.35
C ASN A 159 9.22 2.41 14.47
N VAL A 160 9.85 2.18 15.62
CA VAL A 160 9.21 1.59 16.81
C VAL A 160 7.99 2.39 17.26
N GLY A 161 8.08 3.73 17.28
CA GLY A 161 6.94 4.57 17.71
C GLY A 161 5.74 4.51 16.78
N LEU A 162 5.95 4.35 15.47
CA LEU A 162 4.87 4.11 14.52
C LEU A 162 4.29 2.69 14.69
N PHE A 163 5.14 1.72 14.98
CA PHE A 163 4.72 0.34 15.21
C PHE A 163 3.84 0.22 16.46
N ASP A 164 4.29 0.80 17.59
CA ASP A 164 3.51 0.81 18.85
C ASP A 164 2.17 1.53 18.67
N PHE A 165 2.17 2.70 18.02
CA PHE A 165 0.95 3.41 17.66
C PHE A 165 0.00 2.54 16.82
N THR A 166 0.53 1.77 15.88
CA THR A 166 -0.29 0.91 15.02
C THR A 166 -0.98 -0.18 15.84
N LEU A 167 -0.28 -0.78 16.80
CA LEU A 167 -0.86 -1.76 17.71
C LEU A 167 -1.99 -1.17 18.55
N GLU A 168 -1.80 0.06 19.09
CA GLU A 168 -2.84 0.79 19.84
C GLU A 168 -4.10 1.06 18.97
N GLU A 169 -3.90 1.41 17.69
CA GLU A 169 -5.01 1.67 16.76
C GLU A 169 -5.77 0.38 16.41
N ILE A 170 -5.07 -0.74 16.22
CA ILE A 170 -5.65 -2.07 15.98
C ILE A 170 -6.49 -2.51 17.18
N GLU A 171 -5.93 -2.43 18.40
CA GLU A 171 -6.62 -2.78 19.65
C GLU A 171 -7.86 -1.91 19.86
N ALA A 172 -7.76 -0.60 19.61
CA ALA A 172 -8.89 0.33 19.76
C ALA A 172 -10.04 0.05 18.78
N MET A 173 -9.80 -0.70 17.70
CA MET A 173 -10.83 -1.18 16.76
C MET A 173 -11.37 -2.57 17.14
N GLY A 174 -10.90 -3.17 18.23
CA GLY A 174 -11.26 -4.55 18.62
C GLY A 174 -10.71 -5.62 17.69
N LEU A 175 -9.64 -5.30 16.94
CA LEU A 175 -8.94 -6.21 16.04
C LEU A 175 -7.72 -6.83 16.74
N THR A 176 -7.24 -7.95 16.22
CA THR A 176 -6.05 -8.65 16.71
C THR A 176 -5.07 -8.89 15.55
N THR A 177 -3.79 -9.04 15.90
CA THR A 177 -2.75 -9.40 14.94
C THR A 177 -2.56 -10.90 14.90
N ASP A 178 -2.42 -11.48 13.70
CA ASP A 178 -2.12 -12.90 13.48
C ASP A 178 -0.62 -13.17 13.55
N LYS A 179 0.18 -12.22 13.05
CA LYS A 179 1.64 -12.27 13.08
C LYS A 179 2.16 -10.95 13.63
N LEU A 180 3.14 -11.05 14.53
CA LEU A 180 3.80 -9.87 15.11
C LEU A 180 5.25 -10.20 15.43
N THR A 181 6.17 -9.37 14.95
CA THR A 181 7.58 -9.44 15.32
C THR A 181 8.20 -8.05 15.35
N ARG A 182 9.19 -7.87 16.23
CA ARG A 182 10.01 -6.65 16.29
C ARG A 182 11.35 -6.81 15.58
N ASP A 183 11.59 -8.00 15.01
CA ASP A 183 12.75 -8.29 14.17
C ASP A 183 12.36 -9.33 13.11
N LEU A 184 11.85 -8.83 11.98
CA LEU A 184 11.38 -9.66 10.88
C LEU A 184 12.47 -10.61 10.37
N HIS A 185 13.68 -10.10 10.22
CA HIS A 185 14.76 -10.85 9.59
C HIS A 185 15.28 -12.00 10.46
N SER A 186 15.07 -11.93 11.78
CA SER A 186 15.39 -13.01 12.74
C SER A 186 14.18 -13.91 13.06
N SER A 187 13.02 -13.64 12.46
CA SER A 187 11.78 -14.37 12.71
C SER A 187 11.51 -15.45 11.67
N GLU A 188 10.61 -16.38 11.99
CA GLU A 188 10.10 -17.38 11.06
C GLU A 188 9.37 -16.79 9.84
N TRP A 189 8.85 -15.55 9.95
CA TRP A 189 8.13 -14.86 8.88
C TRP A 189 9.03 -14.17 7.86
N ASN A 190 10.37 -14.31 8.00
CA ASN A 190 11.30 -13.84 6.99
C ASN A 190 11.35 -14.74 5.75
N ASP A 191 10.89 -15.98 5.87
CA ASP A 191 10.78 -16.86 4.70
C ASP A 191 9.75 -16.29 3.69
N GLY A 192 10.16 -16.17 2.44
CA GLY A 192 9.36 -15.55 1.39
C GLY A 192 9.20 -14.02 1.51
N ASN A 193 9.88 -13.34 2.45
CA ASN A 193 9.84 -11.89 2.59
C ASN A 193 10.50 -11.20 1.39
N ILE A 194 9.73 -10.41 0.66
CA ILE A 194 10.26 -9.54 -0.39
C ILE A 194 10.65 -8.21 0.25
N MET A 195 11.95 -7.89 0.19
CA MET A 195 12.50 -6.69 0.79
C MET A 195 12.32 -5.48 -0.13
N THR A 196 11.87 -4.35 0.44
CA THR A 196 11.94 -3.05 -0.24
C THR A 196 13.40 -2.59 -0.39
N GLU A 197 13.68 -1.61 -1.26
CA GLU A 197 15.01 -0.96 -1.31
C GLU A 197 15.37 -0.32 0.04
N TYR A 198 14.35 0.25 0.72
CA TYR A 198 14.52 0.86 2.03
C TYR A 198 14.91 -0.19 3.06
N GLU A 199 14.19 -1.30 3.12
CA GLU A 199 14.45 -2.42 4.01
C GLU A 199 15.87 -2.98 3.84
N LYS A 200 16.30 -3.23 2.59
CA LYS A 200 17.66 -3.68 2.28
C LYS A 200 18.73 -2.75 2.84
N ASN A 201 18.53 -1.44 2.69
CA ASN A 201 19.50 -0.46 3.15
C ASN A 201 19.58 -0.39 4.69
N PHE A 202 18.44 -0.47 5.40
CA PHE A 202 18.42 -0.36 6.86
C PHE A 202 18.82 -1.67 7.54
N SER A 203 18.38 -2.80 7.03
CA SER A 203 18.77 -4.11 7.58
C SER A 203 20.28 -4.38 7.43
N SER A 204 20.89 -3.93 6.33
CA SER A 204 22.35 -4.02 6.16
C SER A 204 23.14 -3.19 7.19
N GLN A 205 22.48 -2.25 7.86
CA GLN A 205 23.04 -1.43 8.96
C GLN A 205 22.69 -2.00 10.34
N GLY A 206 22.10 -3.19 10.41
CA GLY A 206 21.69 -3.84 11.66
C GLY A 206 20.42 -3.26 12.30
N VAL A 207 19.61 -2.50 11.55
CA VAL A 207 18.33 -1.99 12.04
C VAL A 207 17.28 -3.10 11.95
N ALA A 208 16.68 -3.45 13.09
CA ALA A 208 15.60 -4.41 13.16
C ALA A 208 14.32 -3.86 12.48
N ILE A 209 13.63 -4.70 11.73
CA ILE A 209 12.39 -4.36 11.05
C ILE A 209 11.21 -4.96 11.80
N ASN A 210 10.32 -4.09 12.28
CA ASN A 210 9.06 -4.52 12.87
C ASN A 210 8.08 -4.92 11.77
N MET A 211 7.34 -6.00 11.98
CA MET A 211 6.28 -6.44 11.08
C MET A 211 5.08 -6.93 11.87
N LEU A 212 3.89 -6.61 11.38
CA LEU A 212 2.64 -7.23 11.79
C LEU A 212 1.78 -7.60 10.57
N GLU A 213 0.94 -8.59 10.76
CA GLU A 213 -0.12 -8.97 9.82
C GLU A 213 -1.40 -9.20 10.61
N LEU A 214 -2.51 -8.74 10.08
CA LEU A 214 -3.85 -9.02 10.61
C LEU A 214 -4.78 -9.30 9.43
N HIS A 215 -5.78 -10.13 9.65
CA HIS A 215 -6.85 -10.36 8.68
C HIS A 215 -8.12 -9.59 9.07
N LYS A 216 -8.98 -9.34 8.08
CA LYS A 216 -10.34 -8.90 8.31
C LYS A 216 -11.16 -10.08 8.83
N PRO A 217 -11.73 -10.03 10.05
CA PRO A 217 -12.61 -11.08 10.54
C PRO A 217 -13.87 -11.20 9.68
N GLU A 218 -14.41 -12.42 9.58
CA GLU A 218 -15.65 -12.67 8.86
C GLU A 218 -16.80 -11.82 9.43
N GLY A 219 -17.52 -11.13 8.55
CA GLY A 219 -18.61 -10.24 8.91
C GLY A 219 -18.20 -8.97 9.66
N PHE A 220 -16.90 -8.68 9.80
CA PHE A 220 -16.45 -7.44 10.44
C PHE A 220 -16.89 -6.22 9.64
N SER A 221 -17.54 -5.29 10.32
CA SER A 221 -18.00 -4.03 9.75
C SER A 221 -17.60 -2.86 10.65
N CYS A 222 -17.22 -1.75 10.05
CA CYS A 222 -16.95 -0.50 10.75
C CYS A 222 -17.28 0.68 9.85
N GLU A 223 -17.59 1.82 10.46
CA GLU A 223 -17.87 3.04 9.70
C GLU A 223 -16.61 3.61 9.10
N ILE A 224 -16.70 3.98 7.82
CA ILE A 224 -15.65 4.74 7.14
C ILE A 224 -15.81 6.20 7.54
N SER A 225 -14.72 6.84 7.94
CA SER A 225 -14.71 8.25 8.28
C SER A 225 -15.27 9.11 7.12
N PRO A 226 -16.21 10.05 7.39
CA PRO A 226 -16.85 10.88 6.35
C PRO A 226 -15.88 11.63 5.46
N GLU A 227 -14.71 11.95 5.95
CA GLU A 227 -13.65 12.66 5.20
C GLU A 227 -13.18 11.94 3.93
N PHE A 228 -13.38 10.61 3.83
CA PHE A 228 -13.05 9.85 2.62
C PHE A 228 -14.10 9.96 1.51
N TYR A 229 -15.30 10.43 1.84
CA TYR A 229 -16.37 10.68 0.89
C TYR A 229 -16.39 12.13 0.37
N ASP A 230 -15.87 13.09 1.17
CA ASP A 230 -15.91 14.51 0.87
C ASP A 230 -14.51 15.15 0.77
N ARG A 231 -14.11 15.53 -0.44
CA ARG A 231 -12.82 16.21 -0.69
C ARG A 231 -12.73 17.61 -0.07
N GLU A 232 -13.84 18.30 0.15
CA GLU A 232 -13.82 19.65 0.71
C GLU A 232 -13.52 19.66 2.22
N TYR A 233 -13.81 18.54 2.90
CA TYR A 233 -13.53 18.41 4.33
C TYR A 233 -12.04 18.56 4.66
N TYR A 234 -11.16 18.05 3.80
CA TYR A 234 -9.70 18.13 3.98
C TYR A 234 -9.14 19.55 3.79
N LYS A 235 -9.71 20.35 2.90
CA LYS A 235 -9.23 21.71 2.67
C LYS A 235 -9.52 22.62 3.87
N ARG A 236 -10.58 22.37 4.63
CA ARG A 236 -10.98 23.15 5.82
C ARG A 236 -10.11 22.89 7.06
N GLY A 237 -9.41 21.75 7.14
CA GLY A 237 -8.59 21.36 8.29
C GLY A 237 -7.09 21.65 8.18
N ILE A 238 -6.63 22.21 7.06
CA ILE A 238 -5.22 22.57 6.83
C ILE A 238 -4.95 24.05 7.18
N ASP A 239 -5.99 24.88 7.23
CA ASP A 239 -5.92 26.32 7.52
C ASP A 239 -6.35 26.68 8.96
N SER A 240 -6.45 25.72 9.88
CA SER A 240 -6.77 25.93 11.30
C SER A 240 -5.69 25.41 12.24
#